data_e8e84a45f60b1e14f1730445da48f867
#
_entry.id   e8e84a45f60b1e14f1730445da48f867
#
_cell.length_a   1.000
_cell.length_b   1.000
_cell.length_c   1.000
_cell.angle_alpha   90.00
_cell.angle_beta   90.00
_cell.angle_gamma   90.00
#
_symmetry.space_group_name_H-M   'P 1'
#
loop_
_entity.id
_entity.type
_entity.pdbx_description
1 polymer ?
#
loop_
_entity_poly.entity_id
_entity_poly.type
_entity_poly.pdbx_seq_one_letter_code
_entity_poly.pdbx_strand_id
1 'polypeptide(L)'
;DEDAYLFKRCIRRLLDSTFIVADKDERLYEFISAEGNQYDINVYLGAIGYKAVVEDRMKVAMLQQADEDVDTVGLKRISLYRFNQKEIRLLIVVWMLFLERMGYAEPVFVTVGDIMDKCGLYQIALSPAEIKSAYRVFKRFSLIDYNDDDITKEDGVIRLYPSLQFCMDIGQLKQVVADYVSDL
;
A
#
# COMPACT_ATOMS: atom_id res chain seq x y z
N ASP A 1 -17.48 25.22 0.31
CA ASP A 1 -16.27 25.38 -0.47
C ASP A 1 -15.67 24.00 -0.76
N GLU A 2 -15.55 23.68 -2.05
CA GLU A 2 -15.14 22.37 -2.54
C GLU A 2 -13.69 22.07 -2.18
N ASP A 3 -12.81 23.05 -2.29
CA ASP A 3 -11.38 22.90 -1.98
C ASP A 3 -11.16 22.59 -0.49
N ALA A 4 -11.88 23.26 0.40
CA ALA A 4 -11.83 22.95 1.82
C ALA A 4 -12.32 21.52 2.15
N TYR A 5 -13.27 21.01 1.39
CA TYR A 5 -13.75 19.64 1.51
C TYR A 5 -12.68 18.63 1.05
N LEU A 6 -12.07 18.86 -0.13
CA LEU A 6 -11.01 18.00 -0.66
C LEU A 6 -9.76 18.01 0.22
N PHE A 7 -9.36 19.18 0.71
CA PHE A 7 -8.27 19.33 1.67
C PHE A 7 -8.47 18.42 2.91
N LYS A 8 -9.63 18.52 3.56
CA LYS A 8 -9.96 17.70 4.72
C LYS A 8 -9.98 16.21 4.39
N ARG A 9 -10.47 15.84 3.22
CA ARG A 9 -10.50 14.44 2.78
C ARG A 9 -9.11 13.90 2.51
N CYS A 10 -8.22 14.67 1.89
CA CYS A 10 -6.82 14.26 1.70
C CYS A 10 -6.13 14.00 3.03
N ILE A 11 -6.23 14.93 3.98
CA ILE A 11 -5.65 14.76 5.31
C ILE A 11 -6.17 13.49 5.99
N ARG A 12 -7.49 13.31 6.03
CA ARG A 12 -8.09 12.11 6.65
C ARG A 12 -7.65 10.83 5.97
N ARG A 13 -7.62 10.80 4.64
CA ARG A 13 -7.20 9.61 3.87
C ARG A 13 -5.75 9.26 4.17
N LEU A 14 -4.86 10.24 4.18
CA LEU A 14 -3.44 10.02 4.48
C LEU A 14 -3.24 9.49 5.91
N LEU A 15 -3.91 10.07 6.89
CA LEU A 15 -3.81 9.63 8.29
C LEU A 15 -4.43 8.25 8.54
N ASP A 16 -5.53 7.92 7.86
CA ASP A 16 -6.22 6.63 8.03
C ASP A 16 -5.60 5.50 7.22
N SER A 17 -5.24 5.76 5.97
CA SER A 17 -4.85 4.74 4.99
C SER A 17 -3.44 4.88 4.45
N THR A 18 -2.68 5.87 4.86
CA THR A 18 -1.29 6.16 4.41
C THR A 18 -1.21 6.64 2.95
N PHE A 19 -2.03 6.11 2.04
CA PHE A 19 -1.94 6.32 0.60
C PHE A 19 -3.19 6.96 0.00
N ILE A 20 -2.97 7.82 -0.99
CA ILE A 20 -3.97 8.26 -1.97
C ILE A 20 -3.48 7.74 -3.33
N VAL A 21 -4.24 6.85 -3.94
CA VAL A 21 -3.92 6.23 -5.22
C VAL A 21 -4.86 6.79 -6.28
N ALA A 22 -4.32 7.34 -7.38
CA ALA A 22 -5.13 7.95 -8.43
C ALA A 22 -6.17 6.96 -9.01
N ASP A 23 -5.78 5.71 -9.21
CA ASP A 23 -6.66 4.65 -9.71
C ASP A 23 -7.88 4.36 -8.82
N LYS A 24 -7.80 4.71 -7.55
CA LYS A 24 -8.89 4.52 -6.58
C LYS A 24 -9.64 5.81 -6.29
N ASP A 25 -8.92 6.93 -6.22
CA ASP A 25 -9.44 8.22 -5.77
C ASP A 25 -8.81 9.36 -6.58
N GLU A 26 -9.08 9.36 -7.90
CA GLU A 26 -8.49 10.29 -8.88
C GLU A 26 -8.63 11.74 -8.43
N ARG A 27 -9.82 12.13 -7.98
CA ARG A 27 -10.09 13.49 -7.55
C ARG A 27 -9.26 13.95 -6.34
N LEU A 28 -9.01 13.05 -5.37
CA LEU A 28 -8.12 13.36 -4.24
C LEU A 28 -6.66 13.43 -4.67
N TYR A 29 -6.26 12.53 -5.59
CA TYR A 29 -4.91 12.55 -6.13
C TYR A 29 -4.64 13.82 -6.94
N GLU A 30 -5.54 14.22 -7.83
CA GLU A 30 -5.42 15.46 -8.59
C GLU A 30 -5.33 16.69 -7.66
N PHE A 31 -6.17 16.72 -6.62
CA PHE A 31 -6.13 17.81 -5.65
C PHE A 31 -4.78 17.92 -4.94
N ILE A 32 -4.26 16.81 -4.38
CA ILE A 32 -2.99 16.83 -3.64
C ILE A 32 -1.77 16.99 -4.57
N SER A 33 -1.87 16.64 -5.85
CA SER A 33 -0.79 16.79 -6.83
C SER A 33 -0.57 18.25 -7.24
N ALA A 34 -1.54 19.13 -7.06
CA ALA A 34 -1.39 20.55 -7.31
C ALA A 34 -0.44 21.15 -6.26
N GLU A 35 0.63 21.82 -6.73
CA GLU A 35 1.74 22.32 -5.90
C GLU A 35 1.25 23.17 -4.71
N GLY A 36 0.31 24.08 -4.93
CA GLY A 36 -0.26 24.91 -3.87
C GLY A 36 -1.00 24.11 -2.82
N ASN A 37 -1.81 23.14 -3.23
CA ASN A 37 -2.56 22.27 -2.33
C ASN A 37 -1.62 21.34 -1.55
N GLN A 38 -0.60 20.80 -2.21
CA GLN A 38 0.41 19.98 -1.57
C GLN A 38 1.16 20.78 -0.49
N TYR A 39 1.50 22.03 -0.78
CA TYR A 39 2.13 22.92 0.20
C TYR A 39 1.25 23.13 1.43
N ASP A 40 -0.02 23.47 1.24
CA ASP A 40 -0.95 23.71 2.35
C ASP A 40 -1.19 22.45 3.20
N ILE A 41 -1.30 21.29 2.54
CA ILE A 41 -1.39 19.99 3.21
C ILE A 41 -0.12 19.73 4.04
N ASN A 42 1.06 20.02 3.52
CA ASN A 42 2.32 19.81 4.22
C ASN A 42 2.53 20.79 5.37
N VAL A 43 2.03 22.03 5.28
CA VAL A 43 2.01 22.95 6.43
C VAL A 43 1.18 22.38 7.56
N TYR A 44 0.01 21.85 7.26
CA TYR A 44 -0.84 21.23 8.27
C TYR A 44 -0.23 19.95 8.87
N LEU A 45 0.22 19.03 8.01
CA LEU A 45 0.83 17.77 8.45
C LEU A 45 2.14 18.01 9.22
N GLY A 46 2.93 18.99 8.83
CA GLY A 46 4.16 19.38 9.52
C GLY A 46 3.93 19.79 10.96
N ALA A 47 2.82 20.43 11.28
CA ALA A 47 2.44 20.79 12.64
C ALA A 47 2.26 19.57 13.58
N ILE A 48 2.03 18.39 13.02
CA ILE A 48 1.87 17.12 13.74
C ILE A 48 2.99 16.11 13.44
N GLY A 49 4.10 16.57 12.82
CA GLY A 49 5.29 15.76 12.58
C GLY A 49 5.22 14.86 11.34
N TYR A 50 4.33 15.15 10.39
CA TYR A 50 4.17 14.38 9.15
C TYR A 50 4.37 15.24 7.90
N LYS A 51 4.54 14.57 6.77
CA LYS A 51 4.53 15.18 5.43
C LYS A 51 3.84 14.25 4.44
N ALA A 52 3.28 14.81 3.39
CA ALA A 52 2.82 14.11 2.22
C ALA A 52 3.86 14.20 1.11
N VAL A 53 4.13 13.08 0.45
CA VAL A 53 5.00 12.98 -0.72
C VAL A 53 4.16 12.47 -1.90
N VAL A 54 4.25 13.16 -3.03
CA VAL A 54 3.57 12.78 -4.27
C VAL A 54 4.57 12.14 -5.22
N GLU A 55 4.28 10.92 -5.63
CA GLU A 55 5.06 10.20 -6.65
C GLU A 55 4.28 10.21 -7.96
N ASP A 56 4.73 11.04 -8.92
CA ASP A 56 3.98 11.34 -10.14
C ASP A 56 3.94 10.19 -11.14
N ARG A 57 4.99 9.37 -11.21
CA ARG A 57 5.06 8.26 -12.18
C ARG A 57 4.03 7.19 -11.90
N MET A 58 3.88 6.83 -10.63
CA MET A 58 2.95 5.80 -10.18
C MET A 58 1.62 6.39 -9.75
N LYS A 59 1.51 7.72 -9.73
CA LYS A 59 0.31 8.45 -9.31
C LYS A 59 -0.17 8.04 -7.91
N VAL A 60 0.75 8.08 -6.95
CA VAL A 60 0.51 7.76 -5.55
C VAL A 60 1.00 8.89 -4.67
N ALA A 61 0.15 9.40 -3.79
CA ALA A 61 0.56 10.26 -2.68
C ALA A 61 0.62 9.43 -1.40
N MET A 62 1.58 9.71 -0.53
CA MET A 62 1.82 8.94 0.67
C MET A 62 2.20 9.80 1.87
N LEU A 63 1.79 9.35 3.06
CA LEU A 63 2.16 9.94 4.33
C LEU A 63 3.54 9.45 4.76
N GLN A 64 4.37 10.37 5.23
CA GLN A 64 5.70 10.08 5.80
C GLN A 64 5.93 10.89 7.07
N GLN A 65 6.88 10.47 7.92
CA GLN A 65 7.37 11.31 9.03
C GLN A 65 8.19 12.47 8.49
N ALA A 66 8.04 13.62 9.13
CA ALA A 66 8.78 14.83 8.79
C ALA A 66 10.15 14.92 9.49
N ASP A 67 10.63 13.86 10.15
CA ASP A 67 11.88 13.88 10.91
C ASP A 67 13.08 14.17 10.00
N GLU A 68 13.78 15.25 10.33
CA GLU A 68 14.97 15.72 9.63
C GLU A 68 16.26 14.98 10.03
N ASP A 69 16.23 14.18 11.09
CA ASP A 69 17.41 13.69 11.79
C ASP A 69 17.88 12.29 11.40
N VAL A 70 17.43 11.72 10.31
CA VAL A 70 17.92 10.41 9.91
C VAL A 70 18.37 10.40 8.47
N ASP A 71 19.68 10.26 8.29
CA ASP A 71 20.35 9.79 7.07
C ASP A 71 19.77 8.43 6.60
N THR A 72 18.49 8.40 6.30
CA THR A 72 17.86 7.24 5.67
C THR A 72 17.67 7.51 4.20
N VAL A 73 18.61 7.02 3.45
CA VAL A 73 18.42 6.69 2.04
C VAL A 73 17.31 5.62 1.98
N GLY A 74 16.07 6.06 1.91
CA GLY A 74 14.92 5.20 1.82
C GLY A 74 13.66 5.90 2.33
N LEU A 75 12.55 5.68 1.64
CA LEU A 75 11.24 6.17 2.04
C LEU A 75 10.86 5.54 3.39
N LYS A 76 11.05 6.27 4.48
CA LYS A 76 10.54 5.87 5.78
C LYS A 76 9.02 5.91 5.73
N ARG A 77 8.45 4.75 5.76
CA ARG A 77 7.03 4.60 5.89
C ARG A 77 6.59 4.86 7.32
N ILE A 78 5.55 5.65 7.50
CA ILE A 78 4.76 5.65 8.72
C ILE A 78 3.39 5.17 8.41
N SER A 79 3.26 3.90 8.59
CA SER A 79 1.99 3.33 8.93
C SER A 79 1.92 3.26 10.46
N LEU A 80 0.86 3.79 11.04
CA LEU A 80 0.50 3.53 12.43
C LEU A 80 0.17 2.04 12.64
N TYR A 81 -0.06 1.33 11.55
CA TYR A 81 -0.28 -0.10 11.53
C TYR A 81 1.03 -0.86 11.27
N ARG A 82 1.35 -1.78 12.15
CA ARG A 82 2.45 -2.73 11.96
C ARG A 82 1.88 -4.05 11.45
N PHE A 83 2.24 -4.41 10.23
CA PHE A 83 1.91 -5.72 9.70
C PHE A 83 2.56 -6.81 10.55
N ASN A 84 1.80 -7.86 10.88
CA ASN A 84 2.36 -9.05 11.49
C ASN A 84 3.13 -9.90 10.45
N GLN A 85 3.88 -10.91 10.89
CA GLN A 85 4.69 -11.73 9.99
C GLN A 85 3.88 -12.43 8.90
N LYS A 86 2.67 -12.91 9.23
CA LYS A 86 1.79 -13.59 8.25
C LYS A 86 1.28 -12.61 7.19
N GLU A 87 0.88 -11.41 7.61
CA GLU A 87 0.50 -10.34 6.70
C GLU A 87 1.67 -9.92 5.80
N ILE A 88 2.88 -9.78 6.33
CA ILE A 88 4.07 -9.43 5.55
C ILE A 88 4.39 -10.51 4.52
N ARG A 89 4.33 -11.79 4.88
CA ARG A 89 4.57 -12.89 3.93
C ARG A 89 3.59 -12.86 2.76
N LEU A 90 2.31 -12.67 3.05
CA LEU A 90 1.29 -12.54 2.00
C LEU A 90 1.46 -11.24 1.19
N LEU A 91 1.83 -10.15 1.85
CA LEU A 91 2.09 -8.87 1.19
C LEU A 91 3.25 -8.96 0.18
N ILE A 92 4.31 -9.70 0.50
CA ILE A 92 5.40 -9.96 -0.43
C ILE A 92 4.92 -10.73 -1.66
N VAL A 93 4.08 -11.74 -1.48
CA VAL A 93 3.49 -12.51 -2.59
C VAL A 93 2.68 -11.58 -3.51
N VAL A 94 1.82 -10.77 -2.94
CA VAL A 94 0.99 -9.81 -3.69
C VAL A 94 1.86 -8.77 -4.41
N TRP A 95 2.89 -8.27 -3.75
CA TRP A 95 3.85 -7.33 -4.33
C TRP A 95 4.63 -7.96 -5.51
N MET A 96 5.10 -9.19 -5.38
CA MET A 96 5.76 -9.91 -6.47
C MET A 96 4.84 -10.07 -7.68
N LEU A 97 3.59 -10.45 -7.47
CA LEU A 97 2.60 -10.56 -8.54
C LEU A 97 2.35 -9.21 -9.21
N PHE A 98 2.32 -8.13 -8.44
CA PHE A 98 2.23 -6.77 -9.00
C PHE A 98 3.43 -6.47 -9.91
N LEU A 99 4.65 -6.72 -9.46
CA LEU A 99 5.87 -6.48 -10.23
C LEU A 99 5.94 -7.32 -11.51
N GLU A 100 5.48 -8.55 -11.47
CA GLU A 100 5.45 -9.44 -12.62
C GLU A 100 4.48 -8.97 -13.71
N ARG A 101 3.40 -8.31 -13.33
CA ARG A 101 2.31 -7.91 -14.24
C ARG A 101 2.31 -6.45 -14.62
N MET A 102 2.92 -5.58 -13.82
CA MET A 102 3.03 -4.17 -14.17
C MET A 102 3.79 -3.99 -15.50
N GLY A 103 3.29 -3.08 -16.33
CA GLY A 103 3.87 -2.82 -17.66
C GLY A 103 3.37 -3.75 -18.77
N TYR A 104 2.67 -4.84 -18.45
CA TYR A 104 2.00 -5.69 -19.45
C TYR A 104 0.50 -5.44 -19.54
N ALA A 105 -0.12 -5.15 -18.42
CA ALA A 105 -1.53 -4.81 -18.33
C ALA A 105 -1.75 -3.80 -17.20
N GLU A 106 -2.32 -2.67 -17.54
CA GLU A 106 -2.77 -1.69 -16.55
C GLU A 106 -4.26 -1.41 -16.77
N PRO A 107 -5.09 -1.48 -15.73
CA PRO A 107 -4.76 -1.80 -14.33
C PRO A 107 -4.37 -3.27 -14.09
N VAL A 108 -3.62 -3.52 -13.02
CA VAL A 108 -3.13 -4.85 -12.66
C VAL A 108 -4.20 -5.64 -11.90
N PHE A 109 -4.57 -6.80 -12.41
CA PHE A 109 -5.47 -7.75 -11.76
C PHE A 109 -4.81 -9.11 -11.57
N VAL A 110 -5.16 -9.78 -10.49
CA VAL A 110 -4.82 -11.17 -10.22
C VAL A 110 -6.07 -11.91 -9.74
N THR A 111 -6.04 -13.23 -9.76
CA THR A 111 -7.08 -14.04 -9.12
C THR A 111 -6.66 -14.47 -7.72
N VAL A 112 -7.62 -14.89 -6.92
CA VAL A 112 -7.35 -15.55 -5.64
C VAL A 112 -6.47 -16.77 -5.84
N GLY A 113 -6.73 -17.55 -6.90
CA GLY A 113 -5.93 -18.71 -7.29
C GLY A 113 -4.47 -18.34 -7.58
N ASP A 114 -4.20 -17.26 -8.31
CA ASP A 114 -2.83 -16.78 -8.57
C ASP A 114 -2.05 -16.54 -7.28
N ILE A 115 -2.70 -15.94 -6.28
CA ILE A 115 -2.09 -15.67 -4.97
C ILE A 115 -1.84 -16.99 -4.22
N MET A 116 -2.81 -17.90 -4.23
CA MET A 116 -2.70 -19.19 -3.54
C MET A 116 -1.61 -20.07 -4.15
N ASP A 117 -1.51 -20.12 -5.49
CA ASP A 117 -0.47 -20.85 -6.21
C ASP A 117 0.92 -20.33 -5.85
N LYS A 118 1.05 -18.99 -5.79
CA LYS A 118 2.30 -18.37 -5.41
C LYS A 118 2.66 -18.63 -3.94
N CYS A 119 1.69 -18.60 -3.05
CA CYS A 119 1.87 -19.00 -1.64
C CYS A 119 2.34 -20.46 -1.54
N GLY A 120 1.76 -21.36 -2.33
CA GLY A 120 2.19 -22.76 -2.41
C GLY A 120 3.63 -22.91 -2.88
N LEU A 121 4.03 -22.17 -3.91
CA LEU A 121 5.39 -22.17 -4.45
C LEU A 121 6.45 -21.76 -3.41
N TYR A 122 6.12 -20.77 -2.58
CA TYR A 122 7.02 -20.26 -1.52
C TYR A 122 6.78 -20.90 -0.15
N GLN A 123 5.98 -21.96 -0.09
CA GLN A 123 5.67 -22.68 1.15
C GLN A 123 5.08 -21.80 2.26
N ILE A 124 4.31 -20.78 1.87
CA ILE A 124 3.63 -19.88 2.80
C ILE A 124 2.31 -20.53 3.19
N ALA A 125 2.26 -21.09 4.39
CA ALA A 125 1.06 -21.71 4.95
C ALA A 125 0.27 -20.70 5.77
N LEU A 126 -0.90 -20.31 5.26
CA LEU A 126 -1.85 -19.44 5.96
C LEU A 126 -3.23 -20.08 5.94
N SER A 127 -3.95 -19.98 7.07
CA SER A 127 -5.35 -20.41 7.11
C SER A 127 -6.24 -19.46 6.27
N PRO A 128 -7.41 -19.93 5.80
CA PRO A 128 -8.36 -19.06 5.10
C PRO A 128 -8.75 -17.81 5.90
N ALA A 129 -8.86 -17.92 7.22
CA ALA A 129 -9.18 -16.80 8.09
C ALA A 129 -8.05 -15.77 8.15
N GLU A 130 -6.78 -16.23 8.19
CA GLU A 130 -5.60 -15.37 8.17
C GLU A 130 -5.46 -14.63 6.85
N ILE A 131 -5.70 -15.31 5.72
CA ILE A 131 -5.70 -14.69 4.39
C ILE A 131 -6.79 -13.63 4.27
N LYS A 132 -7.99 -13.93 4.69
CA LYS A 132 -9.12 -13.00 4.65
C LYS A 132 -8.86 -11.77 5.53
N SER A 133 -8.29 -11.98 6.72
CA SER A 133 -7.90 -10.89 7.62
C SER A 133 -6.83 -9.99 6.99
N ALA A 134 -5.80 -10.59 6.37
CA ALA A 134 -4.75 -9.84 5.67
C ALA A 134 -5.31 -9.04 4.49
N TYR A 135 -6.19 -9.61 3.67
CA TYR A 135 -6.83 -8.89 2.57
C TYR A 135 -7.61 -7.66 3.03
N ARG A 136 -8.31 -7.73 4.16
CA ARG A 136 -9.02 -6.58 4.74
C ARG A 136 -8.06 -5.46 5.10
N VAL A 137 -6.92 -5.80 5.70
CA VAL A 137 -5.86 -4.83 6.03
C VAL A 137 -5.30 -4.20 4.76
N PHE A 138 -4.95 -4.99 3.76
CA PHE A 138 -4.41 -4.50 2.50
C PHE A 138 -5.40 -3.59 1.76
N LYS A 139 -6.67 -3.93 1.77
CA LYS A 139 -7.74 -3.10 1.19
C LYS A 139 -7.88 -1.76 1.94
N ARG A 140 -7.83 -1.79 3.27
CA ARG A 140 -7.86 -0.58 4.11
C ARG A 140 -6.75 0.40 3.75
N PHE A 141 -5.54 -0.09 3.52
CA PHE A 141 -4.38 0.73 3.16
C PHE A 141 -4.28 1.03 1.65
N SER A 142 -5.31 0.77 0.89
CA SER A 142 -5.31 1.01 -0.56
C SER A 142 -4.17 0.32 -1.31
N LEU A 143 -3.81 -0.87 -0.89
CA LEU A 143 -2.83 -1.72 -1.55
C LEU A 143 -3.48 -2.64 -2.57
N ILE A 144 -4.68 -3.12 -2.26
CA ILE A 144 -5.53 -3.95 -3.13
C ILE A 144 -6.97 -3.47 -3.08
N ASP A 145 -7.78 -3.96 -4.01
CA ASP A 145 -9.24 -3.84 -3.97
C ASP A 145 -9.90 -5.11 -4.49
N TYR A 146 -11.08 -5.42 -3.96
CA TYR A 146 -11.86 -6.59 -4.33
C TYR A 146 -13.32 -6.44 -3.88
N ASN A 147 -14.21 -7.22 -4.49
CA ASN A 147 -15.56 -7.41 -3.98
C ASN A 147 -15.57 -8.56 -2.96
N ASP A 148 -16.26 -8.40 -1.85
CA ASP A 148 -16.27 -9.38 -0.75
C ASP A 148 -16.73 -10.78 -1.19
N ASP A 149 -17.61 -10.87 -2.18
CA ASP A 149 -18.10 -12.15 -2.72
C ASP A 149 -17.05 -12.85 -3.60
N ASP A 150 -16.15 -12.10 -4.21
CA ASP A 150 -15.14 -12.62 -5.14
C ASP A 150 -14.00 -13.32 -4.41
N ILE A 151 -13.57 -12.83 -3.25
CA ILE A 151 -12.44 -13.41 -2.51
C ILE A 151 -12.70 -14.80 -1.93
N THR A 152 -13.91 -15.30 -2.02
CA THR A 152 -14.28 -16.66 -1.60
C THR A 152 -14.12 -17.70 -2.72
N LYS A 153 -13.85 -17.24 -3.95
CA LYS A 153 -13.74 -18.08 -5.14
C LYS A 153 -12.31 -18.04 -5.65
N GLU A 154 -11.85 -19.16 -6.21
CA GLU A 154 -10.49 -19.27 -6.78
C GLU A 154 -10.30 -18.34 -7.98
N ASP A 155 -11.33 -18.16 -8.80
CA ASP A 155 -11.37 -17.26 -9.96
C ASP A 155 -11.74 -15.80 -9.59
N GLY A 156 -11.96 -15.53 -8.31
CA GLY A 156 -12.25 -14.18 -7.82
C GLY A 156 -11.14 -13.19 -8.12
N VAL A 157 -11.52 -12.00 -8.58
CA VAL A 157 -10.57 -10.99 -9.09
C VAL A 157 -10.18 -10.02 -8.00
N ILE A 158 -8.89 -9.79 -7.86
CA ILE A 158 -8.29 -8.81 -6.96
C ILE A 158 -7.50 -7.80 -7.78
N ARG A 159 -7.80 -6.51 -7.60
CA ARG A 159 -7.03 -5.42 -8.17
C ARG A 159 -5.82 -5.11 -7.29
N LEU A 160 -4.65 -4.96 -7.90
CA LEU A 160 -3.42 -4.57 -7.23
C LEU A 160 -3.09 -3.12 -7.57
N TYR A 161 -2.80 -2.31 -6.53
CA TYR A 161 -2.47 -0.90 -6.70
C TYR A 161 -0.97 -0.64 -6.68
N PRO A 162 -0.50 0.44 -7.35
CA PRO A 162 0.91 0.85 -7.35
C PRO A 162 1.46 1.19 -5.96
N SER A 163 0.62 1.49 -4.99
CA SER A 163 1.00 1.70 -3.58
C SER A 163 1.74 0.50 -2.97
N LEU A 164 1.57 -0.70 -3.53
CA LEU A 164 2.33 -1.90 -3.14
C LEU A 164 3.84 -1.69 -3.22
N GLN A 165 4.34 -0.84 -4.11
CA GLN A 165 5.77 -0.55 -4.23
C GLN A 165 6.32 0.26 -3.05
N PHE A 166 5.45 0.91 -2.27
CA PHE A 166 5.82 1.81 -1.18
C PHE A 166 5.41 1.30 0.21
N CYS A 167 4.82 0.09 0.28
CA CYS A 167 4.24 -0.43 1.51
C CYS A 167 5.25 -1.09 2.46
N MET A 168 6.47 -1.40 2.01
CA MET A 168 7.54 -1.99 2.81
C MET A 168 8.84 -1.22 2.63
N ASP A 169 9.60 -1.08 3.70
CA ASP A 169 10.98 -0.60 3.62
C ASP A 169 11.97 -1.77 3.41
N ILE A 170 13.21 -1.42 3.02
CA ILE A 170 14.27 -2.41 2.75
C ILE A 170 14.62 -3.19 4.02
N GLY A 171 14.51 -2.57 5.21
CA GLY A 171 14.78 -3.23 6.49
C GLY A 171 13.78 -4.33 6.79
N GLN A 172 12.48 -4.06 6.58
CA GLN A 172 11.42 -5.06 6.73
C GLN A 172 11.61 -6.22 5.73
N LEU A 173 11.96 -5.92 4.49
CA LEU A 173 12.20 -6.93 3.47
C LEU A 173 13.40 -7.83 3.84
N LYS A 174 14.52 -7.23 4.27
CA LYS A 174 15.70 -7.98 4.72
C LYS A 174 15.39 -8.88 5.91
N GLN A 175 14.59 -8.41 6.87
CA GLN A 175 14.20 -9.21 8.03
C GLN A 175 13.41 -10.45 7.61
N VAL A 176 12.42 -10.28 6.75
CA VAL A 176 11.60 -11.39 6.26
C VAL A 176 12.43 -12.41 5.47
N VAL A 177 13.36 -11.94 4.65
CA VAL A 177 14.28 -12.84 3.91
C VAL A 177 15.19 -13.60 4.88
N ALA A 178 15.73 -12.93 5.90
CA ALA A 178 16.57 -13.57 6.92
C ALA A 178 15.79 -14.62 7.70
N ASP A 179 14.57 -14.33 8.11
CA ASP A 179 13.69 -15.25 8.84
C ASP A 179 13.36 -16.48 7.96
N TYR A 180 13.09 -16.27 6.66
CA TYR A 180 12.80 -17.34 5.73
C TYR A 180 14.01 -18.28 5.50
N VAL A 181 15.21 -17.70 5.40
CA VAL A 181 16.45 -18.50 5.22
C VAL A 181 16.81 -19.26 6.49
N SER A 182 16.45 -18.76 7.68
CA SER A 182 16.70 -19.45 8.94
C SER A 182 15.74 -20.62 9.21
N ASP A 183 14.59 -20.63 8.54
CA ASP A 183 13.57 -21.69 8.65
C ASP A 183 13.79 -22.84 7.64
N LEU A 184 14.79 -22.72 6.75
CA LEU A 184 15.21 -23.74 5.77
C LEU A 184 16.36 -24.59 6.29
#